data_81faf5b30261124bb43ab4e2a9675997
#
_entry.id   81faf5b30261124bb43ab4e2a9675997
#
_cell.length_a   1.000
_cell.length_b   1.000
_cell.length_c   1.000
_cell.angle_alpha   90.00
_cell.angle_beta   90.00
_cell.angle_gamma   90.00
#
_symmetry.space_group_name_H-M   'P 1'
#
loop_
_entity.id
_entity.type
_entity.pdbx_description
1 polymer ?
#
loop_
_entity_poly.entity_id
_entity_poly.type
_entity_poly.pdbx_seq_one_letter_code
_entity_poly.pdbx_strand_id
1 'polypeptide(L)'
;NRTEVNSSYTLGEGAGKVTTQYYFSCEEDTNLGRYFYEPYFIVNNYNTPGYKYYQEFLYDKEGNLMFYYEKNDGRETRLYFDKNGESEEGVVYEINTSSRTMEPPFAHRVGGELRNAFHFLMNREF
;
A
#
# COMPACT_ATOMS: atom_id res chain seq x y z
N ASN A 1 -0.79 -16.06 -1.87
CA ASN A 1 -1.55 -15.96 -0.62
C ASN A 1 -2.07 -14.55 -0.41
N ARG A 2 -3.22 -14.44 0.20
CA ARG A 2 -3.87 -13.15 0.46
C ARG A 2 -4.47 -13.13 1.86
N THR A 3 -4.31 -12.02 2.56
CA THR A 3 -5.06 -11.75 3.78
C THR A 3 -5.68 -10.36 3.70
N GLU A 4 -6.71 -10.12 4.47
CA GLU A 4 -7.47 -8.88 4.43
C GLU A 4 -7.68 -8.35 5.85
N VAL A 5 -7.49 -7.05 6.01
CA VAL A 5 -7.79 -6.35 7.25
C VAL A 5 -8.83 -5.30 6.95
N ASN A 6 -9.91 -5.32 7.71
CA ASN A 6 -10.98 -4.34 7.62
C ASN A 6 -10.98 -3.46 8.87
N SER A 7 -10.96 -2.15 8.67
CA SER A 7 -11.07 -1.21 9.76
C SER A 7 -12.13 -0.16 9.44
N SER A 8 -12.75 0.36 10.49
CA SER A 8 -13.75 1.40 10.36
C SER A 8 -13.21 2.69 10.92
N TYR A 9 -13.57 3.80 10.29
CA TYR A 9 -13.20 5.13 10.75
C TYR A 9 -14.38 6.07 10.60
N THR A 10 -14.36 7.16 11.36
CA THR A 10 -15.38 8.20 11.27
C THR A 10 -14.73 9.48 10.80
N LEU A 11 -15.20 10.00 9.67
CA LEU A 11 -14.76 11.29 9.13
C LEU A 11 -15.96 12.22 9.10
N GLY A 12 -15.94 13.25 9.97
CA GLY A 12 -17.03 14.21 10.02
C GLY A 12 -18.37 13.55 10.33
N GLU A 13 -19.33 13.68 9.42
CA GLU A 13 -20.68 13.13 9.58
C GLU A 13 -20.85 11.71 9.03
N GLY A 14 -19.79 11.11 8.48
CA GLY A 14 -19.87 9.82 7.82
C GLY A 14 -18.97 8.76 8.45
N ALA A 15 -19.50 7.54 8.55
CA ALA A 15 -18.70 6.37 8.87
C ALA A 15 -18.10 5.80 7.58
N GLY A 16 -16.81 5.54 7.58
CA GLY A 16 -16.11 4.95 6.47
C GLY A 16 -15.47 3.63 6.84
N LYS A 17 -15.12 2.86 5.82
CA LYS A 17 -14.39 1.60 5.97
C LYS A 17 -13.11 1.64 5.15
N VAL A 18 -12.04 1.14 5.73
CA VAL A 18 -10.79 0.89 5.02
C VAL A 18 -10.60 -0.62 4.95
N THR A 19 -10.48 -1.14 3.74
CA THR A 19 -10.13 -2.53 3.51
C THR A 19 -8.71 -2.57 2.99
N THR A 20 -7.82 -3.24 3.70
CA THR A 20 -6.44 -3.45 3.29
C THR A 20 -6.25 -4.91 2.94
N GLN A 21 -5.85 -5.17 1.69
CA GLN A 21 -5.57 -6.51 1.20
C GLN A 21 -4.07 -6.65 1.03
N TYR A 22 -3.52 -7.70 1.64
CA TYR A 22 -2.10 -8.02 1.55
C TYR A 22 -1.93 -9.28 0.72
N TYR A 23 -1.15 -9.16 -0.35
CA TYR A 23 -0.73 -10.30 -1.15
C TYR A 23 0.71 -10.61 -0.77
N PHE A 24 0.99 -11.85 -0.41
CA PHE A 24 2.27 -12.18 0.20
C PHE A 24 2.76 -13.56 -0.24
N SER A 25 4.07 -13.72 -0.17
CA SER A 25 4.74 -15.01 -0.32
C SER A 25 5.04 -15.60 1.05
N CYS A 26 5.13 -16.92 1.09
CA CYS A 26 5.53 -17.66 2.28
C CYS A 26 6.87 -18.33 1.97
N GLU A 27 7.88 -18.01 2.74
CA GLU A 27 9.22 -18.58 2.61
C GLU A 27 9.59 -19.34 3.87
N GLU A 28 10.28 -20.47 3.70
CA GLU A 28 10.77 -21.24 4.81
C GLU A 28 12.15 -20.74 5.22
N ASP A 29 12.29 -20.36 6.48
CA ASP A 29 13.59 -20.09 7.06
C ASP A 29 14.12 -21.38 7.69
N THR A 30 14.97 -22.08 6.97
CA THR A 30 15.51 -23.36 7.41
C THR A 30 16.42 -23.23 8.63
N ASN A 31 17.06 -22.08 8.82
CA ASN A 31 17.94 -21.84 9.97
C ASN A 31 17.15 -21.68 11.27
N LEU A 32 15.98 -21.07 11.19
CA LEU A 32 15.11 -20.85 12.34
C LEU A 32 13.99 -21.87 12.45
N GLY A 33 13.83 -22.74 11.46
CA GLY A 33 12.80 -23.78 11.46
C GLY A 33 11.39 -23.22 11.43
N ARG A 34 11.17 -22.10 10.80
CA ARG A 34 9.87 -21.44 10.74
C ARG A 34 9.61 -20.85 9.38
N TYR A 35 8.36 -20.49 9.13
CA TYR A 35 7.94 -19.78 7.92
C TYR A 35 7.99 -18.28 8.15
N PHE A 36 8.35 -17.56 7.08
CA PHE A 36 8.40 -16.12 7.05
C PHE A 36 7.50 -15.61 5.92
N TYR A 37 6.68 -14.62 6.21
CA TYR A 37 5.72 -14.06 5.26
C TYR A 37 6.21 -12.69 4.81
N GLU A 38 6.20 -12.47 3.50
CA GLU A 38 6.70 -11.22 2.91
C GLU A 38 5.65 -10.64 1.96
N PRO A 39 5.19 -9.42 2.19
CA PRO A 39 4.22 -8.80 1.29
C PRO A 39 4.90 -8.31 0.02
N TYR A 40 4.27 -8.54 -1.11
CA TYR A 40 4.75 -8.02 -2.39
C TYR A 40 3.77 -7.04 -3.01
N PHE A 41 2.52 -7.05 -2.60
CA PHE A 41 1.50 -6.17 -3.16
C PHE A 41 0.46 -5.87 -2.09
N ILE A 42 0.18 -4.59 -1.88
CA ILE A 42 -0.79 -4.14 -0.87
C ILE A 42 -1.78 -3.21 -1.53
N VAL A 43 -3.07 -3.44 -1.26
CA VAL A 43 -4.16 -2.63 -1.75
C VAL A 43 -4.91 -2.02 -0.59
N ASN A 44 -5.07 -0.71 -0.58
CA ASN A 44 -5.96 0.00 0.32
C ASN A 44 -7.18 0.49 -0.43
N ASN A 45 -8.34 0.20 0.09
CA ASN A 45 -9.59 0.66 -0.45
C ASN A 45 -10.38 1.40 0.64
N TYR A 46 -10.50 2.71 0.48
CA TYR A 46 -11.29 3.56 1.37
C TYR A 46 -12.67 3.72 0.76
N ASN A 47 -13.69 3.34 1.50
CA ASN A 47 -15.06 3.43 1.06
C ASN A 47 -15.88 4.20 2.10
N THR A 48 -16.24 5.42 1.74
CA THR A 48 -17.11 6.26 2.56
C THR A 48 -18.12 6.94 1.63
N PRO A 49 -19.32 7.27 2.13
CA PRO A 49 -20.30 7.96 1.30
C PRO A 49 -19.72 9.25 0.71
N GLY A 50 -19.80 9.37 -0.62
CA GLY A 50 -19.33 10.55 -1.33
C GLY A 50 -17.83 10.67 -1.54
N TYR A 51 -17.05 9.67 -1.10
CA TYR A 51 -15.59 9.70 -1.26
C TYR A 51 -15.05 8.30 -1.46
N LYS A 52 -14.34 8.10 -2.57
CA LYS A 52 -13.69 6.84 -2.88
C LYS A 52 -12.21 7.09 -3.12
N TYR A 53 -11.40 6.34 -2.40
CA TYR A 53 -9.95 6.44 -2.46
C TYR A 53 -9.35 5.04 -2.53
N TYR A 54 -8.50 4.82 -3.52
CA TYR A 54 -7.92 3.51 -3.80
C TYR A 54 -6.42 3.65 -3.99
N GLN A 55 -5.66 2.76 -3.37
CA GLN A 55 -4.20 2.76 -3.46
C GLN A 55 -3.67 1.35 -3.70
N GLU A 56 -2.61 1.26 -4.51
CA GLU A 56 -1.84 0.04 -4.71
C GLU A 56 -0.37 0.31 -4.45
N PHE A 57 0.27 -0.63 -3.75
CA PHE A 57 1.69 -0.58 -3.44
C PHE A 57 2.33 -1.89 -3.89
N LEU A 58 3.33 -1.82 -4.76
CA LEU A 58 4.08 -2.97 -5.24
C LEU A 58 5.52 -2.88 -4.75
N TYR A 59 6.02 -3.98 -4.16
CA TYR A 59 7.35 -4.06 -3.57
C TYR A 59 8.22 -5.05 -4.31
N ASP A 60 9.53 -4.83 -4.30
CA ASP A 60 10.49 -5.81 -4.79
C ASP A 60 10.79 -6.87 -3.73
N LYS A 61 11.71 -7.80 -4.03
CA LYS A 61 12.05 -8.90 -3.11
C LYS A 61 12.72 -8.42 -1.83
N GLU A 62 13.41 -7.29 -1.89
CA GLU A 62 14.06 -6.69 -0.73
C GLU A 62 13.12 -5.82 0.10
N GLY A 63 11.86 -5.67 -0.34
CA GLY A 63 10.87 -4.86 0.37
C GLY A 63 10.89 -3.39 0.01
N ASN A 64 11.54 -3.03 -1.08
CA ASN A 64 11.56 -1.66 -1.56
C ASN A 64 10.31 -1.39 -2.41
N LEU A 65 9.72 -0.22 -2.21
CA LEU A 65 8.56 0.19 -3.01
C LEU A 65 9.02 0.45 -4.44
N MET A 66 8.42 -0.26 -5.40
CA MET A 66 8.73 -0.15 -6.83
C MET A 66 7.69 0.65 -7.58
N PHE A 67 6.44 0.56 -7.17
CA PHE A 67 5.31 1.15 -7.88
C PHE A 67 4.23 1.54 -6.90
N TYR A 68 3.65 2.70 -7.12
CA TYR A 68 2.49 3.20 -6.40
C TYR A 68 1.42 3.65 -7.39
N TYR A 69 0.20 3.23 -7.16
CA TYR A 69 -0.97 3.69 -7.91
C TYR A 69 -2.01 4.24 -6.96
N GLU A 70 -2.60 5.35 -7.33
CA GLU A 70 -3.68 5.97 -6.59
C GLU A 70 -4.80 6.37 -7.53
N LYS A 71 -6.02 6.10 -7.11
CA LYS A 71 -7.22 6.65 -7.74
C LYS A 71 -8.00 7.42 -6.68
N ASN A 72 -8.14 8.70 -6.88
CA ASN A 72 -8.81 9.59 -5.95
C ASN A 72 -9.79 10.47 -6.73
N ASP A 73 -11.08 10.13 -6.61
CA ASP A 73 -12.17 10.93 -7.19
C ASP A 73 -11.97 11.23 -8.68
N GLY A 74 -11.66 10.20 -9.46
CA GLY A 74 -11.44 10.33 -10.91
C GLY A 74 -10.06 10.77 -11.32
N ARG A 75 -9.19 11.06 -10.36
CA ARG A 75 -7.79 11.35 -10.60
C ARG A 75 -6.95 10.11 -10.38
N GLU A 76 -6.03 9.85 -11.29
CA GLU A 76 -5.10 8.74 -11.19
C GLU A 76 -3.67 9.24 -11.10
N THR A 77 -2.91 8.63 -10.19
CA THR A 77 -1.48 8.90 -10.02
C THR A 77 -0.72 7.59 -10.10
N ARG A 78 0.35 7.55 -10.87
CA ARG A 78 1.27 6.42 -10.96
C ARG A 78 2.67 6.91 -10.70
N LEU A 79 3.34 6.28 -9.73
CA LEU A 79 4.72 6.60 -9.38
C LEU A 79 5.57 5.35 -9.52
N TYR A 80 6.70 5.48 -10.18
CA TYR A 80 7.66 4.41 -10.39
C TYR A 80 8.94 4.76 -9.66
N PHE A 81 9.51 3.78 -8.97
CA PHE A 81 10.73 3.98 -8.19
C PHE A 81 11.79 2.97 -8.63
N ASP A 82 13.05 3.38 -8.56
CA ASP A 82 14.16 2.48 -8.75
C ASP A 82 14.50 1.78 -7.42
N LYS A 83 15.49 0.89 -7.46
CA LYS A 83 15.92 0.13 -6.27
C LYS A 83 16.51 1.00 -5.17
N ASN A 84 16.87 2.25 -5.46
CA ASN A 84 17.37 3.22 -4.48
C ASN A 84 16.24 4.08 -3.89
N GLY A 85 14.99 3.83 -4.30
CA GLY A 85 13.84 4.59 -3.83
C GLY A 85 13.65 5.93 -4.53
N GLU A 86 14.46 6.23 -5.53
CA GLU A 86 14.29 7.46 -6.31
C GLU A 86 13.19 7.25 -7.35
N SER A 87 12.34 8.27 -7.49
CA SER A 87 11.32 8.22 -8.52
C SER A 87 11.99 8.29 -9.89
N GLU A 88 11.83 7.23 -10.67
CA GLU A 88 12.08 7.34 -12.10
C GLU A 88 11.08 8.35 -12.64
N GLU A 89 11.43 9.03 -13.73
CA GLU A 89 10.55 10.01 -14.37
C GLU A 89 9.18 9.37 -14.56
N GLY A 90 8.40 9.47 -13.51
CA GLY A 90 7.15 8.79 -13.42
C GLY A 90 6.11 9.51 -14.21
N VAL A 91 5.30 8.73 -14.85
CA VAL A 91 4.18 9.24 -15.59
C VAL A 91 3.08 9.50 -14.57
N VAL A 92 2.89 10.77 -14.24
CA VAL A 92 1.71 11.19 -13.48
C VAL A 92 0.62 11.46 -14.51
N TYR A 93 -0.38 10.58 -14.56
CA TYR A 93 -1.56 10.82 -15.37
C TYR A 93 -2.61 11.50 -14.50
N GLU A 94 -2.82 12.78 -14.73
CA GLU A 94 -3.90 13.51 -14.09
C GLU A 94 -5.12 13.52 -15.01
N ILE A 95 -6.16 12.84 -14.57
CA ILE A 95 -7.44 12.88 -15.25
C ILE A 95 -8.27 14.09 -14.77
N ASN A 96 -8.00 14.56 -13.57
CA ASN A 96 -8.66 15.72 -12.98
C ASN A 96 -7.64 16.55 -12.19
N THR A 97 -7.46 17.79 -12.59
CA THR A 97 -6.41 18.67 -12.06
C THR A 97 -6.77 19.37 -10.76
N SER A 98 -7.95 19.14 -10.19
CA SER A 98 -8.42 19.87 -9.01
C SER A 98 -7.92 19.33 -7.68
N SER A 99 -7.24 18.20 -7.64
CA SER A 99 -6.81 17.58 -6.40
C SER A 99 -5.29 17.43 -6.32
N ARG A 100 -4.79 17.20 -5.09
CA ARG A 100 -3.35 17.10 -4.84
C ARG A 100 -2.77 15.81 -5.39
N THR A 101 -1.59 15.91 -5.99
CA THR A 101 -0.79 14.75 -6.37
C THR A 101 -0.12 14.15 -5.13
N MET A 102 -0.13 12.83 -5.02
CA MET A 102 0.66 12.16 -3.99
C MET A 102 2.14 12.40 -4.24
N GLU A 103 2.81 12.96 -3.24
CA GLU A 103 4.25 13.17 -3.30
C GLU A 103 5.00 11.86 -3.11
N PRO A 104 6.12 11.61 -3.84
CA PRO A 104 6.89 10.38 -3.66
C PRO A 104 7.29 10.06 -2.22
N PRO A 105 7.77 11.02 -1.39
CA PRO A 105 8.08 10.72 0.01
C PRO A 105 6.88 10.23 0.80
N PHE A 106 5.70 10.73 0.51
CA PHE A 106 4.48 10.29 1.19
C PHE A 106 4.13 8.84 0.81
N ALA A 107 4.27 8.49 -0.47
CA ALA A 107 4.03 7.12 -0.94
C ALA A 107 4.99 6.14 -0.26
N HIS A 108 6.27 6.49 -0.12
CA HIS A 108 7.24 5.67 0.60
C HIS A 108 6.88 5.50 2.07
N ARG A 109 6.45 6.58 2.73
CA ARG A 109 6.07 6.53 4.13
C ARG A 109 4.88 5.62 4.36
N VAL A 110 3.80 5.81 3.60
CA VAL A 110 2.59 5.00 3.74
C VAL A 110 2.87 3.55 3.36
N GLY A 111 3.60 3.32 2.28
CA GLY A 111 3.96 1.97 1.86
C GLY A 111 4.82 1.25 2.90
N GLY A 112 5.74 1.96 3.55
CA GLY A 112 6.55 1.42 4.63
C GLY A 112 5.71 1.09 5.87
N GLU A 113 4.79 1.96 6.23
CA GLU A 113 3.89 1.74 7.36
C GLU A 113 3.00 0.52 7.14
N LEU A 114 2.45 0.37 5.94
CA LEU A 114 1.63 -0.79 5.60
C LEU A 114 2.42 -2.09 5.62
N ARG A 115 3.64 -2.07 5.10
CA ARG A 115 4.53 -3.23 5.13
C ARG A 115 4.88 -3.62 6.57
N ASN A 116 5.18 -2.64 7.41
CA ASN A 116 5.47 -2.88 8.83
C ASN A 116 4.25 -3.43 9.56
N ALA A 117 3.06 -2.93 9.26
CA ALA A 117 1.82 -3.45 9.83
C ALA A 117 1.60 -4.91 9.45
N PHE A 118 1.90 -5.28 8.21
CA PHE A 118 1.82 -6.67 7.78
C PHE A 118 2.79 -7.55 8.56
N HIS A 119 4.05 -7.12 8.71
CA HIS A 119 5.04 -7.89 9.46
C HIS A 119 4.65 -8.05 10.91
N PHE A 120 4.11 -7.02 11.53
CA PHE A 120 3.61 -7.08 12.90
C PHE A 120 2.47 -8.10 13.03
N LEU A 121 1.58 -8.15 12.02
CA LEU A 121 0.43 -9.06 12.04
C LEU A 121 0.82 -10.51 11.81
N MET A 122 1.70 -10.77 10.84
CA MET A 122 1.95 -12.11 10.32
C MET A 122 3.22 -12.77 10.88
N ASN A 123 4.22 -11.98 11.25
CA ASN A 123 5.53 -12.49 11.68
C ASN A 123 5.80 -12.19 13.15
N ARG A 124 4.77 -12.22 13.99
CA ARG A 124 4.94 -11.99 15.43
C ARG A 124 5.89 -12.99 16.05
N GLU A 125 6.84 -12.47 16.78
CA GLU A 125 7.65 -13.29 17.69
C GLU A 125 7.05 -13.23 19.10
N PHE A 126 6.79 -14.39 19.63
CA PHE A 126 6.30 -14.53 21.00
C PHE A 126 7.43 -14.96 21.91
#